data_c5a9fd782abce45479cde1784c88defc
#
_entry.id   c5a9fd782abce45479cde1784c88defc
#
_cell.length_a   1.000
_cell.length_b   1.000
_cell.length_c   1.000
_cell.angle_alpha   90.00
_cell.angle_beta   90.00
_cell.angle_gamma   90.00
#
_symmetry.space_group_name_H-M   'P 1'
#
loop_
_entity.id
_entity.type
_entity.pdbx_description
1 polymer ?
#
loop_
_entity_poly.entity_id
_entity_poly.type
_entity_poly.pdbx_seq_one_letter_code
_entity_poly.pdbx_strand_id
1 'polypeptide(L)'
;MAVALVVGSVGLYLTRATNPVPTPHLASSLTQLPAESRTAAEHTIDLSIATPGHVEVVAAMALPHDLAVTTTQIPSNAVITGSTPGHVNFHVTWVGRDKVMGFSIVHLGVHVPALTFAPLPSSKWVVAVSPILKSLSDPPQYAWANTVLGDPEIDATGVISYLSTKSDANLDSFIDAIAVNQSGQVVAVLSINHLWYSAQFVARIAYIVATGRGCHASLGIVGTTAQGGGVTVTRVIPKSPSQYKLKKGDVITALNGKDTDTFDALDTALYLTPAYTSVQVTFVRASSVHHAVMTLACAL
;
A
#
# COMPACT_ATOMS: atom_id res chain seq x y z
N MET A 1 10.43 67.16 -22.39
CA MET A 1 10.88 66.07 -23.27
C MET A 1 11.25 64.90 -22.36
N ALA A 2 10.34 63.98 -22.14
CA ALA A 2 10.54 62.89 -21.27
C ALA A 2 10.76 61.63 -22.15
N VAL A 3 11.92 61.00 -21.99
CA VAL A 3 12.27 59.73 -22.66
C VAL A 3 11.80 58.58 -21.77
N ALA A 4 10.81 57.83 -22.21
CA ALA A 4 10.38 56.59 -21.57
C ALA A 4 11.31 55.47 -22.01
N LEU A 5 12.00 54.83 -21.03
CA LEU A 5 12.76 53.61 -21.22
C LEU A 5 11.82 52.42 -21.11
N VAL A 6 11.55 51.76 -22.23
CA VAL A 6 10.88 50.47 -22.25
C VAL A 6 11.91 49.39 -21.99
N VAL A 7 11.89 48.83 -20.79
CA VAL A 7 12.68 47.63 -20.47
C VAL A 7 11.88 46.41 -20.92
N GLY A 8 12.26 45.84 -22.07
CA GLY A 8 11.73 44.58 -22.53
C GLY A 8 12.31 43.43 -21.70
N SER A 9 11.46 42.78 -20.94
CA SER A 9 11.79 41.49 -20.27
C SER A 9 11.89 40.37 -21.31
N VAL A 10 13.11 40.04 -21.71
CA VAL A 10 13.42 38.81 -22.45
C VAL A 10 13.23 37.67 -21.51
N GLY A 11 12.09 36.98 -21.62
CA GLY A 11 11.87 35.73 -20.95
C GLY A 11 12.82 34.66 -21.49
N LEU A 12 13.83 34.31 -20.72
CA LEU A 12 14.61 33.09 -20.97
C LEU A 12 13.69 31.89 -20.80
N TYR A 13 13.12 31.38 -21.86
CA TYR A 13 12.60 30.03 -21.92
C TYR A 13 13.79 29.06 -21.85
N LEU A 14 14.18 28.67 -20.65
CA LEU A 14 14.99 27.49 -20.46
C LEU A 14 14.15 26.30 -20.96
N THR A 15 14.38 25.89 -22.21
CA THR A 15 13.99 24.57 -22.67
C THR A 15 14.70 23.57 -21.76
N ARG A 16 14.00 23.08 -20.73
CA ARG A 16 14.41 21.86 -20.03
C ARG A 16 14.56 20.82 -21.12
N ALA A 17 15.79 20.42 -21.39
CA ALA A 17 16.04 19.19 -22.13
C ALA A 17 15.26 18.10 -21.39
N THR A 18 14.15 17.68 -21.96
CA THR A 18 13.41 16.53 -21.46
C THR A 18 14.32 15.34 -21.71
N ASN A 19 15.06 14.93 -20.68
CA ASN A 19 15.70 13.62 -20.74
C ASN A 19 14.61 12.63 -21.14
N PRO A 20 14.85 11.79 -22.15
CA PRO A 20 13.86 10.79 -22.54
C PRO A 20 13.49 10.00 -21.27
N VAL A 21 12.19 9.95 -21.00
CA VAL A 21 11.66 9.19 -19.87
C VAL A 21 12.07 7.73 -20.11
N PRO A 22 12.81 7.08 -19.19
CA PRO A 22 13.27 5.72 -19.41
C PRO A 22 12.06 4.80 -19.62
N THR A 23 12.13 3.96 -20.65
CA THR A 23 11.10 2.94 -20.90
C THR A 23 11.25 1.80 -19.90
N PRO A 24 10.14 1.17 -19.46
CA PRO A 24 10.20 -0.01 -18.62
C PRO A 24 10.91 -1.17 -19.34
N HIS A 25 11.57 -2.00 -18.55
CA HIS A 25 12.08 -3.26 -19.06
C HIS A 25 10.90 -4.20 -19.34
N LEU A 26 10.90 -4.85 -20.51
CA LEU A 26 9.85 -5.78 -20.91
C LEU A 26 10.34 -7.21 -20.81
N ALA A 27 9.49 -8.09 -20.30
CA ALA A 27 9.70 -9.52 -20.23
C ALA A 27 8.49 -10.24 -20.84
N SER A 28 8.74 -11.12 -21.82
CA SER A 28 7.71 -11.94 -22.44
C SER A 28 7.47 -13.27 -21.72
N SER A 29 8.22 -13.53 -20.66
CA SER A 29 8.07 -14.71 -19.81
C SER A 29 8.63 -14.45 -18.40
N LEU A 30 8.20 -15.28 -17.44
CA LEU A 30 8.69 -15.21 -16.05
C LEU A 30 10.22 -15.40 -15.96
N THR A 31 10.83 -16.20 -16.86
CA THR A 31 12.28 -16.45 -16.83
C THR A 31 13.13 -15.21 -17.18
N GLN A 32 12.53 -14.23 -17.85
CA GLN A 32 13.17 -12.96 -18.20
C GLN A 32 13.05 -11.91 -17.10
N LEU A 33 12.23 -12.15 -16.07
CA LEU A 33 12.12 -11.29 -14.91
C LEU A 33 13.32 -11.45 -13.99
N PRO A 34 13.65 -10.42 -13.19
CA PRO A 34 14.54 -10.57 -12.02
C PRO A 34 14.11 -11.75 -11.14
N ALA A 35 15.08 -12.53 -10.66
CA ALA A 35 14.77 -13.80 -9.98
C ALA A 35 13.83 -13.62 -8.78
N GLU A 36 14.04 -12.55 -8.01
CA GLU A 36 13.25 -12.19 -6.85
C GLU A 36 11.78 -11.87 -7.16
N SER A 37 11.47 -11.40 -8.36
CA SER A 37 10.10 -11.01 -8.74
C SER A 37 9.29 -12.14 -9.40
N ARG A 38 9.91 -13.26 -9.76
CA ARG A 38 9.25 -14.34 -10.50
C ARG A 38 8.09 -14.96 -9.73
N THR A 39 8.32 -15.36 -8.47
CA THR A 39 7.29 -15.97 -7.64
C THR A 39 6.10 -15.03 -7.44
N ALA A 40 6.36 -13.74 -7.21
CA ALA A 40 5.29 -12.77 -7.04
C ALA A 40 4.50 -12.56 -8.35
N ALA A 41 5.18 -12.52 -9.50
CA ALA A 41 4.52 -12.43 -10.81
C ALA A 41 3.71 -13.70 -11.16
N GLU A 42 4.18 -14.88 -10.76
CA GLU A 42 3.45 -16.15 -10.91
C GLU A 42 2.11 -16.20 -10.15
N HIS A 43 2.03 -15.51 -9.01
CA HIS A 43 0.84 -15.44 -8.17
C HIS A 43 -0.05 -14.21 -8.48
N THR A 44 0.24 -13.50 -9.55
CA THR A 44 -0.67 -12.47 -10.08
C THR A 44 -1.85 -13.16 -10.77
N ILE A 45 -3.04 -12.62 -10.54
CA ILE A 45 -4.29 -13.15 -11.09
C ILE A 45 -4.74 -12.22 -12.21
N ASP A 46 -5.10 -12.79 -13.34
CA ASP A 46 -5.73 -12.06 -14.43
C ASP A 46 -7.24 -12.07 -14.20
N LEU A 47 -7.84 -10.91 -14.03
CA LEU A 47 -9.28 -10.75 -13.88
C LEU A 47 -9.88 -10.23 -15.18
N SER A 48 -10.88 -10.94 -15.69
CA SER A 48 -11.76 -10.43 -16.74
C SER A 48 -13.03 -9.86 -16.10
N ILE A 49 -13.25 -8.56 -16.28
CA ILE A 49 -14.39 -7.81 -15.75
C ILE A 49 -15.30 -7.50 -16.94
N ALA A 50 -16.40 -8.22 -17.03
CA ALA A 50 -17.36 -8.10 -18.14
C ALA A 50 -18.60 -7.32 -17.70
N THR A 51 -18.94 -6.29 -18.44
CA THR A 51 -20.20 -5.54 -18.36
C THR A 51 -20.89 -5.55 -19.72
N PRO A 52 -22.17 -5.20 -19.85
CA PRO A 52 -22.82 -5.15 -21.16
C PRO A 52 -22.07 -4.28 -22.18
N GLY A 53 -21.52 -4.91 -23.20
CA GLY A 53 -20.78 -4.25 -24.29
C GLY A 53 -19.32 -3.91 -24.01
N HIS A 54 -18.80 -4.27 -22.85
CA HIS A 54 -17.39 -4.00 -22.51
C HIS A 54 -16.77 -5.14 -21.68
N VAL A 55 -15.55 -5.52 -22.03
CA VAL A 55 -14.72 -6.45 -21.25
C VAL A 55 -13.37 -5.81 -21.03
N GLU A 56 -12.96 -5.76 -19.78
CA GLU A 56 -11.64 -5.29 -19.37
C GLU A 56 -10.86 -6.43 -18.72
N VAL A 57 -9.58 -6.55 -19.01
CA VAL A 57 -8.68 -7.52 -18.37
C VAL A 57 -7.66 -6.76 -17.53
N VAL A 58 -7.63 -7.07 -16.24
CA VAL A 58 -6.80 -6.38 -15.27
C VAL A 58 -6.05 -7.36 -14.39
N ALA A 59 -4.96 -6.92 -13.81
CA ALA A 59 -4.22 -7.71 -12.83
C ALA A 59 -4.82 -7.56 -11.43
N ALA A 60 -4.69 -8.62 -10.65
CA ALA A 60 -4.98 -8.58 -9.21
C ALA A 60 -3.89 -9.30 -8.42
N MET A 61 -3.61 -8.80 -7.25
CA MET A 61 -2.66 -9.39 -6.31
C MET A 61 -3.37 -10.39 -5.39
N ALA A 62 -2.89 -11.64 -5.35
CA ALA A 62 -3.41 -12.67 -4.45
C ALA A 62 -3.09 -12.34 -2.98
N LEU A 63 -4.10 -12.47 -2.13
CA LEU A 63 -4.05 -12.22 -0.70
C LEU A 63 -4.43 -13.49 0.09
N PRO A 64 -4.15 -13.54 1.41
CA PRO A 64 -4.68 -14.59 2.28
C PRO A 64 -6.21 -14.68 2.23
N HIS A 65 -6.75 -15.86 2.58
CA HIS A 65 -8.19 -16.13 2.66
C HIS A 65 -8.92 -16.12 1.30
N ASP A 66 -8.21 -16.51 0.24
CA ASP A 66 -8.73 -16.52 -1.14
C ASP A 66 -9.28 -15.15 -1.59
N LEU A 67 -8.68 -14.09 -1.10
CA LEU A 67 -8.95 -12.72 -1.52
C LEU A 67 -7.95 -12.28 -2.59
N ALA A 68 -8.35 -11.29 -3.37
CA ALA A 68 -7.43 -10.55 -4.22
C ALA A 68 -7.82 -9.07 -4.28
N VAL A 69 -6.86 -8.23 -4.65
CA VAL A 69 -7.07 -6.80 -4.83
C VAL A 69 -6.59 -6.34 -6.19
N THR A 70 -7.32 -5.38 -6.75
CA THR A 70 -6.94 -4.62 -7.95
C THR A 70 -7.27 -3.14 -7.75
N THR A 71 -6.58 -2.26 -8.44
CA THR A 71 -6.88 -0.82 -8.42
C THR A 71 -8.07 -0.46 -9.31
N THR A 72 -8.46 -1.37 -10.21
CA THR A 72 -9.60 -1.16 -11.11
C THR A 72 -10.91 -1.08 -10.34
N GLN A 73 -11.72 -0.10 -10.70
CA GLN A 73 -13.08 0.00 -10.15
C GLN A 73 -14.00 -1.04 -10.80
N ILE A 74 -14.52 -1.95 -9.98
CA ILE A 74 -15.42 -3.00 -10.45
C ILE A 74 -16.86 -2.52 -10.34
N PRO A 75 -17.63 -2.44 -11.45
CA PRO A 75 -19.04 -2.12 -11.43
C PRO A 75 -19.85 -3.22 -10.71
N SER A 76 -20.90 -2.84 -9.99
CA SER A 76 -21.74 -3.78 -9.20
C SER A 76 -22.48 -4.83 -10.04
N ASN A 77 -22.66 -4.57 -11.33
CA ASN A 77 -23.30 -5.47 -12.29
C ASN A 77 -22.29 -6.25 -13.15
N ALA A 78 -21.01 -6.18 -12.85
CA ALA A 78 -19.98 -6.88 -13.61
C ALA A 78 -20.01 -8.38 -13.31
N VAL A 79 -19.76 -9.19 -14.33
CA VAL A 79 -19.41 -10.59 -14.19
C VAL A 79 -17.88 -10.67 -14.18
N ILE A 80 -17.33 -11.33 -13.17
CA ILE A 80 -15.88 -11.40 -12.99
C ILE A 80 -15.44 -12.85 -13.10
N THR A 81 -14.45 -13.09 -13.93
CA THR A 81 -13.76 -14.37 -14.00
C THR A 81 -12.27 -14.18 -13.79
N GLY A 82 -11.63 -15.16 -13.17
CA GLY A 82 -10.21 -15.13 -12.89
C GLY A 82 -9.46 -16.20 -13.69
N SER A 83 -8.18 -15.96 -13.91
CA SER A 83 -7.25 -16.93 -14.47
C SER A 83 -5.89 -16.82 -13.78
N THR A 84 -5.25 -17.96 -13.60
CA THR A 84 -3.86 -18.11 -13.16
C THR A 84 -3.20 -19.20 -14.00
N PRO A 85 -1.88 -19.35 -13.97
CA PRO A 85 -1.19 -20.43 -14.69
C PRO A 85 -1.73 -21.84 -14.37
N GLY A 86 -2.30 -22.04 -13.17
CA GLY A 86 -2.84 -23.35 -12.74
C GLY A 86 -4.36 -23.50 -12.86
N HIS A 87 -5.10 -22.40 -13.02
CA HIS A 87 -6.56 -22.38 -13.03
C HIS A 87 -7.05 -21.35 -14.04
N VAL A 88 -7.87 -21.76 -14.96
CA VAL A 88 -8.46 -20.86 -15.99
C VAL A 88 -9.96 -20.72 -15.80
N ASN A 89 -10.49 -19.52 -16.03
CA ASN A 89 -11.93 -19.20 -16.02
C ASN A 89 -12.68 -19.61 -14.74
N PHE A 90 -12.06 -19.41 -13.59
CA PHE A 90 -12.76 -19.60 -12.32
C PHE A 90 -13.64 -18.38 -11.98
N HIS A 91 -14.71 -18.65 -11.22
CA HIS A 91 -15.62 -17.59 -10.76
C HIS A 91 -14.97 -16.72 -9.70
N VAL A 92 -15.21 -15.41 -9.81
CA VAL A 92 -14.73 -14.41 -8.85
C VAL A 92 -15.91 -13.57 -8.39
N THR A 93 -16.01 -13.34 -7.08
CA THR A 93 -17.08 -12.53 -6.49
C THR A 93 -16.54 -11.19 -6.02
N TRP A 94 -17.17 -10.11 -6.45
CA TRP A 94 -16.86 -8.79 -5.89
C TRP A 94 -17.32 -8.71 -4.43
N VAL A 95 -16.43 -8.25 -3.56
CA VAL A 95 -16.65 -8.15 -2.11
C VAL A 95 -16.91 -6.72 -1.70
N GLY A 96 -16.12 -5.80 -2.21
CA GLY A 96 -16.21 -4.40 -1.85
C GLY A 96 -15.05 -3.59 -2.37
N ARG A 97 -15.02 -2.31 -1.98
CA ARG A 97 -13.93 -1.39 -2.32
C ARG A 97 -13.49 -0.62 -1.08
N ASP A 98 -12.20 -0.56 -0.85
CA ASP A 98 -11.63 0.43 0.05
C ASP A 98 -11.62 1.79 -0.65
N LYS A 99 -12.26 2.79 -0.04
CA LYS A 99 -12.42 4.12 -0.63
C LYS A 99 -11.18 5.01 -0.43
N VAL A 100 -10.35 4.69 0.56
CA VAL A 100 -9.17 5.49 0.92
C VAL A 100 -8.01 5.21 -0.03
N MET A 101 -7.62 3.94 -0.13
CA MET A 101 -6.53 3.52 -1.02
C MET A 101 -6.99 3.23 -2.45
N GLY A 102 -8.30 3.10 -2.68
CA GLY A 102 -8.89 2.90 -3.99
C GLY A 102 -8.87 1.46 -4.51
N PHE A 103 -8.56 0.47 -3.66
CA PHE A 103 -8.54 -0.94 -4.07
C PHE A 103 -9.93 -1.57 -4.08
N SER A 104 -10.26 -2.27 -5.17
CA SER A 104 -11.36 -3.21 -5.22
C SER A 104 -10.92 -4.57 -4.69
N ILE A 105 -11.75 -5.18 -3.84
CA ILE A 105 -11.50 -6.46 -3.20
C ILE A 105 -12.45 -7.50 -3.79
N VAL A 106 -11.90 -8.63 -4.17
CA VAL A 106 -12.64 -9.77 -4.71
C VAL A 106 -12.33 -11.03 -3.93
N HIS A 107 -13.28 -11.98 -3.90
CA HIS A 107 -13.10 -13.33 -3.39
C HIS A 107 -12.96 -14.30 -4.56
N LEU A 108 -11.91 -15.11 -4.52
CA LEU A 108 -11.61 -16.09 -5.54
C LEU A 108 -12.42 -17.37 -5.30
N GLY A 109 -13.00 -17.93 -6.35
CA GLY A 109 -13.73 -19.19 -6.27
C GLY A 109 -12.82 -20.44 -6.21
N VAL A 110 -11.51 -20.24 -6.18
CA VAL A 110 -10.47 -21.27 -6.10
C VAL A 110 -9.41 -20.83 -5.11
N HIS A 111 -8.70 -21.82 -4.56
CA HIS A 111 -7.55 -21.50 -3.72
C HIS A 111 -6.35 -21.10 -4.58
N VAL A 112 -5.87 -19.90 -4.37
CA VAL A 112 -4.61 -19.41 -4.96
C VAL A 112 -3.65 -19.12 -3.81
N PRO A 113 -2.42 -19.66 -3.84
CA PRO A 113 -1.46 -19.36 -2.80
C PRO A 113 -1.26 -17.88 -2.61
N ALA A 114 -1.39 -17.40 -1.39
CA ALA A 114 -1.16 -16.00 -1.07
C ALA A 114 0.32 -15.64 -1.21
N LEU A 115 0.57 -14.40 -1.61
CA LEU A 115 1.92 -13.85 -1.62
C LEU A 115 2.47 -13.69 -0.19
N THR A 116 3.76 -13.81 -0.05
CA THR A 116 4.43 -13.51 1.21
C THR A 116 4.69 -12.00 1.29
N PHE A 117 4.28 -11.37 2.38
CA PHE A 117 4.44 -9.94 2.60
C PHE A 117 5.56 -9.64 3.59
N ALA A 118 6.26 -8.54 3.37
CA ALA A 118 7.29 -8.03 4.27
C ALA A 118 7.19 -6.50 4.42
N PRO A 119 7.72 -5.93 5.51
CA PRO A 119 7.92 -4.50 5.59
C PRO A 119 8.94 -4.03 4.54
N LEU A 120 8.95 -2.72 4.27
CA LEU A 120 9.94 -2.13 3.38
C LEU A 120 11.35 -2.40 3.91
N PRO A 121 12.28 -2.92 3.06
CA PRO A 121 13.65 -3.17 3.49
C PRO A 121 14.38 -1.84 3.79
N SER A 122 15.37 -1.88 4.70
CA SER A 122 16.15 -0.70 5.06
C SER A 122 16.91 -0.09 3.87
N SER A 123 17.28 -0.90 2.87
CA SER A 123 17.87 -0.43 1.62
C SER A 123 16.91 0.38 0.77
N LYS A 124 15.59 0.21 1.01
CA LYS A 124 14.48 0.78 0.22
C LYS A 124 14.49 0.40 -1.28
N TRP A 125 15.44 -0.42 -1.72
CA TRP A 125 15.50 -0.95 -3.08
C TRP A 125 14.52 -2.11 -3.25
N VAL A 126 13.73 -2.03 -4.31
CA VAL A 126 12.73 -3.04 -4.70
C VAL A 126 12.69 -3.19 -6.22
N VAL A 127 12.19 -4.32 -6.69
CA VAL A 127 11.82 -4.51 -8.08
C VAL A 127 10.32 -4.29 -8.21
N ALA A 128 9.92 -3.29 -8.98
CA ALA A 128 8.54 -3.08 -9.39
C ALA A 128 8.24 -4.02 -10.57
N VAL A 129 7.15 -4.76 -10.47
CA VAL A 129 6.68 -5.66 -11.54
C VAL A 129 5.19 -5.43 -11.75
N SER A 130 4.79 -5.27 -13.02
CA SER A 130 3.40 -5.14 -13.45
C SER A 130 3.13 -6.10 -14.60
N PRO A 131 2.09 -6.94 -14.56
CA PRO A 131 1.66 -7.69 -15.70
C PRO A 131 1.06 -6.74 -16.76
N ILE A 132 1.36 -7.02 -18.02
CA ILE A 132 0.77 -6.35 -19.18
C ILE A 132 -0.23 -7.32 -19.79
N LEU A 133 -1.49 -7.13 -19.49
CA LEU A 133 -2.57 -8.01 -19.93
C LEU A 133 -3.22 -7.42 -21.18
N LYS A 134 -3.31 -8.22 -22.22
CA LYS A 134 -4.02 -7.86 -23.46
C LYS A 134 -5.33 -8.63 -23.59
N SER A 135 -5.31 -9.89 -23.23
CA SER A 135 -6.48 -10.77 -23.17
C SER A 135 -6.17 -11.95 -22.24
N LEU A 136 -7.20 -12.68 -21.78
CA LEU A 136 -7.02 -13.92 -21.01
C LEU A 136 -6.40 -15.07 -21.80
N SER A 137 -6.41 -14.98 -23.13
CA SER A 137 -5.87 -16.02 -24.04
C SER A 137 -4.41 -15.81 -24.41
N ASP A 138 -3.89 -14.60 -24.24
CA ASP A 138 -2.50 -14.28 -24.56
C ASP A 138 -1.57 -14.66 -23.41
N PRO A 139 -0.35 -15.13 -23.69
CA PRO A 139 0.63 -15.33 -22.64
C PRO A 139 0.94 -14.00 -21.95
N PRO A 140 1.04 -13.98 -20.62
CA PRO A 140 1.30 -12.76 -19.88
C PRO A 140 2.64 -12.16 -20.27
N GLN A 141 2.65 -10.85 -20.47
CA GLN A 141 3.85 -10.04 -20.59
C GLN A 141 4.01 -9.23 -19.29
N TYR A 142 5.22 -8.85 -18.98
CA TYR A 142 5.50 -8.10 -17.76
C TYR A 142 6.33 -6.86 -18.08
N ALA A 143 6.00 -5.75 -17.44
CA ALA A 143 6.89 -4.61 -17.31
C ALA A 143 7.56 -4.69 -15.94
N TRP A 144 8.85 -4.36 -15.87
CA TRP A 144 9.55 -4.29 -14.60
C TRP A 144 10.56 -3.13 -14.56
N ALA A 145 10.86 -2.68 -13.36
CA ALA A 145 11.85 -1.63 -13.12
C ALA A 145 12.46 -1.79 -11.74
N ASN A 146 13.73 -1.39 -11.59
CA ASN A 146 14.30 -1.19 -10.27
C ASN A 146 13.88 0.17 -9.74
N THR A 147 13.41 0.22 -8.50
CA THR A 147 13.00 1.47 -7.88
C THR A 147 13.44 1.57 -6.42
N VAL A 148 13.55 2.79 -5.93
CA VAL A 148 13.78 3.10 -4.51
C VAL A 148 12.52 3.75 -3.98
N LEU A 149 11.90 3.13 -3.00
CA LEU A 149 10.77 3.73 -2.28
C LEU A 149 11.30 4.72 -1.24
N GLY A 150 10.59 5.82 -1.09
CA GLY A 150 10.92 6.87 -0.12
C GLY A 150 10.64 6.45 1.32
N ASP A 151 10.77 7.41 2.22
CA ASP A 151 10.25 7.27 3.57
C ASP A 151 8.73 7.17 3.55
N PRO A 152 8.13 6.47 4.52
CA PRO A 152 6.69 6.40 4.62
C PRO A 152 6.08 7.79 4.85
N GLU A 153 5.04 8.08 4.11
CA GLU A 153 4.20 9.26 4.32
C GLU A 153 2.86 8.80 4.89
N ILE A 154 2.37 9.52 5.90
CA ILE A 154 1.07 9.25 6.50
C ILE A 154 0.11 10.34 6.07
N ASP A 155 -0.99 9.95 5.45
CA ASP A 155 -2.04 10.89 5.09
C ASP A 155 -2.95 11.24 6.30
N ALA A 156 -3.90 12.14 6.08
CA ALA A 156 -4.84 12.57 7.13
C ALA A 156 -5.75 11.44 7.64
N THR A 157 -5.80 10.30 6.96
CA THR A 157 -6.58 9.12 7.32
C THR A 157 -5.77 8.07 8.07
N GLY A 158 -4.46 8.30 8.24
CA GLY A 158 -3.53 7.35 8.89
C GLY A 158 -3.03 6.26 7.97
N VAL A 159 -3.23 6.37 6.66
CA VAL A 159 -2.74 5.39 5.68
C VAL A 159 -1.29 5.67 5.35
N ILE A 160 -0.45 4.65 5.44
CA ILE A 160 0.97 4.73 5.10
C ILE A 160 1.17 4.43 3.63
N SER A 161 1.77 5.38 2.93
CA SER A 161 2.16 5.25 1.53
C SER A 161 3.64 5.60 1.34
N TYR A 162 4.18 5.24 0.18
CA TYR A 162 5.55 5.54 -0.21
C TYR A 162 5.55 6.17 -1.60
N LEU A 163 6.46 7.09 -1.86
CA LEU A 163 6.74 7.61 -3.20
C LEU A 163 7.96 6.92 -3.79
N SER A 164 7.99 6.74 -5.10
CA SER A 164 9.23 6.38 -5.80
C SER A 164 10.14 7.59 -5.81
N THR A 165 11.31 7.48 -5.14
CA THR A 165 12.31 8.55 -5.10
C THR A 165 13.33 8.42 -6.23
N LYS A 166 13.51 7.21 -6.76
CA LYS A 166 14.40 6.90 -7.88
C LYS A 166 13.90 5.63 -8.56
N SER A 167 13.82 5.66 -9.88
CA SER A 167 13.49 4.48 -10.70
C SER A 167 14.32 4.50 -11.96
N ASP A 168 14.65 3.33 -12.50
CA ASP A 168 15.32 3.15 -13.79
C ASP A 168 14.33 3.13 -14.97
N ALA A 169 13.03 3.28 -14.69
CA ALA A 169 11.99 3.41 -15.70
C ALA A 169 10.84 4.32 -15.25
N ASN A 170 10.02 4.76 -16.19
CA ASN A 170 8.75 5.42 -15.87
C ASN A 170 7.75 4.42 -15.32
N LEU A 171 7.25 4.68 -14.11
CA LEU A 171 6.25 3.85 -13.42
C LEU A 171 4.80 4.27 -13.68
N ASP A 172 4.55 5.32 -14.48
CA ASP A 172 3.19 5.83 -14.73
C ASP A 172 2.29 4.81 -15.44
N SER A 173 2.89 3.87 -16.18
CA SER A 173 2.17 2.78 -16.85
C SER A 173 2.06 1.49 -16.00
N PHE A 174 2.62 1.48 -14.79
CA PHE A 174 2.64 0.31 -13.91
C PHE A 174 1.38 0.25 -13.05
N ILE A 175 0.22 0.08 -13.67
CA ILE A 175 -1.04 -0.12 -12.94
C ILE A 175 -1.02 -1.52 -12.30
N ASP A 176 -1.48 -1.62 -11.04
CA ASP A 176 -1.48 -2.86 -10.25
C ASP A 176 -0.09 -3.49 -10.04
N ALA A 177 0.97 -2.69 -10.18
CA ALA A 177 2.32 -3.17 -9.94
C ALA A 177 2.53 -3.54 -8.47
N ILE A 178 3.32 -4.58 -8.28
CA ILE A 178 3.81 -4.97 -6.96
C ILE A 178 5.29 -4.65 -6.84
N ALA A 179 5.71 -4.22 -5.66
CA ALA A 179 7.11 -4.00 -5.32
C ALA A 179 7.63 -5.19 -4.50
N VAL A 180 8.72 -5.79 -4.94
CA VAL A 180 9.29 -7.02 -4.38
C VAL A 180 10.69 -6.74 -3.83
N ASN A 181 10.99 -7.22 -2.64
CA ASN A 181 12.33 -7.13 -2.06
C ASN A 181 13.25 -8.26 -2.59
N GLN A 182 14.52 -8.22 -2.23
CA GLN A 182 15.53 -9.22 -2.64
C GLN A 182 15.22 -10.66 -2.21
N SER A 183 14.34 -10.84 -1.24
CA SER A 183 13.90 -12.17 -0.76
C SER A 183 12.65 -12.67 -1.46
N GLY A 184 12.16 -11.98 -2.49
CA GLY A 184 10.94 -12.36 -3.23
C GLY A 184 9.63 -12.03 -2.51
N GLN A 185 9.67 -11.24 -1.45
CA GLN A 185 8.49 -10.87 -0.68
C GLN A 185 7.91 -9.55 -1.18
N VAL A 186 6.60 -9.45 -1.27
CA VAL A 186 5.91 -8.22 -1.66
C VAL A 186 5.91 -7.23 -0.50
N VAL A 187 6.39 -6.04 -0.75
CA VAL A 187 6.49 -4.97 0.26
C VAL A 187 5.48 -3.85 0.04
N ALA A 188 5.10 -3.59 -1.21
CA ALA A 188 4.13 -2.55 -1.54
C ALA A 188 3.36 -2.87 -2.83
N VAL A 189 2.24 -2.17 -3.02
CA VAL A 189 1.38 -2.24 -4.20
C VAL A 189 1.15 -0.83 -4.72
N LEU A 190 1.31 -0.63 -6.00
CA LEU A 190 1.08 0.67 -6.65
C LEU A 190 -0.41 0.91 -6.87
N SER A 191 -0.89 2.02 -6.38
CA SER A 191 -2.27 2.45 -6.61
C SER A 191 -2.43 3.28 -7.88
N ILE A 192 -3.67 3.52 -8.26
CA ILE A 192 -4.02 4.42 -9.38
C ILE A 192 -3.54 5.88 -9.15
N ASN A 193 -3.28 6.27 -7.91
CA ASN A 193 -2.77 7.60 -7.55
C ASN A 193 -1.23 7.67 -7.60
N HIS A 194 -0.56 6.66 -8.15
CA HIS A 194 0.90 6.53 -8.18
C HIS A 194 1.56 6.52 -6.79
N LEU A 195 0.80 6.14 -5.75
CA LEU A 195 1.30 5.90 -4.41
C LEU A 195 1.50 4.40 -4.19
N TRP A 196 2.61 4.05 -3.59
CA TRP A 196 2.89 2.69 -3.15
C TRP A 196 2.33 2.49 -1.75
N TYR A 197 1.33 1.63 -1.60
CA TYR A 197 0.80 1.26 -0.29
C TYR A 197 1.46 -0.01 0.22
N SER A 198 1.76 -0.05 1.51
CA SER A 198 2.29 -1.26 2.15
C SER A 198 1.41 -2.47 1.84
N ALA A 199 2.01 -3.56 1.34
CA ALA A 199 1.27 -4.79 1.02
C ALA A 199 0.58 -5.39 2.25
N GLN A 200 1.17 -5.26 3.44
CA GLN A 200 0.57 -5.69 4.70
C GLN A 200 -0.70 -4.89 5.02
N PHE A 201 -0.69 -3.58 4.75
CA PHE A 201 -1.89 -2.76 4.90
C PHE A 201 -2.98 -3.15 3.93
N VAL A 202 -2.63 -3.30 2.65
CA VAL A 202 -3.59 -3.69 1.61
C VAL A 202 -4.24 -5.03 1.97
N ALA A 203 -3.46 -6.03 2.40
CA ALA A 203 -3.99 -7.31 2.85
C ALA A 203 -4.91 -7.17 4.07
N ARG A 204 -4.54 -6.34 5.03
CA ARG A 204 -5.36 -6.10 6.22
C ARG A 204 -6.69 -5.42 5.87
N ILE A 205 -6.67 -4.39 5.04
CA ILE A 205 -7.87 -3.68 4.60
C ILE A 205 -8.78 -4.61 3.78
N ALA A 206 -8.22 -5.42 2.88
CA ALA A 206 -8.99 -6.40 2.13
C ALA A 206 -9.74 -7.37 3.06
N TYR A 207 -9.07 -7.88 4.09
CA TYR A 207 -9.71 -8.73 5.10
C TYR A 207 -10.82 -8.01 5.87
N ILE A 208 -10.62 -6.75 6.25
CA ILE A 208 -11.61 -5.91 6.92
C ILE A 208 -12.87 -5.75 6.04
N VAL A 209 -12.69 -5.40 4.78
CA VAL A 209 -13.80 -5.22 3.82
C VAL A 209 -14.52 -6.54 3.60
N ALA A 210 -13.78 -7.65 3.42
CA ALA A 210 -14.37 -8.96 3.13
C ALA A 210 -15.18 -9.55 4.28
N THR A 211 -14.77 -9.29 5.50
CA THR A 211 -15.45 -9.90 6.67
C THR A 211 -16.53 -9.01 7.26
N GLY A 212 -16.61 -7.75 6.85
CA GLY A 212 -17.43 -6.72 7.51
C GLY A 212 -17.03 -6.51 8.99
N ARG A 213 -15.91 -7.13 9.40
CA ARG A 213 -15.38 -7.09 10.76
C ARG A 213 -14.22 -6.13 10.79
N GLY A 214 -14.49 -4.86 10.74
CA GLY A 214 -13.32 -4.07 10.91
C GLY A 214 -13.44 -2.63 10.55
N CYS A 215 -12.61 -2.03 11.25
CA CYS A 215 -12.24 -0.66 11.21
C CYS A 215 -10.79 -0.62 11.66
N HIS A 216 -10.13 0.46 11.43
CA HIS A 216 -8.78 0.65 11.91
C HIS A 216 -8.75 0.61 13.43
N ALA A 217 -7.84 -0.16 13.99
CA ALA A 217 -7.65 -0.15 15.42
C ALA A 217 -7.02 1.18 15.85
N SER A 218 -7.52 1.75 16.94
CA SER A 218 -7.08 3.06 17.41
C SER A 218 -6.86 3.06 18.92
N LEU A 219 -5.79 3.73 19.36
CA LEU A 219 -5.59 4.12 20.75
C LEU A 219 -6.40 5.37 21.12
N GLY A 220 -6.80 6.16 20.12
CA GLY A 220 -7.48 7.44 20.35
C GLY A 220 -6.55 8.52 20.89
N ILE A 221 -5.40 8.65 20.29
CA ILE A 221 -4.43 9.72 20.56
C ILE A 221 -4.15 10.52 19.30
N VAL A 222 -3.64 11.72 19.47
CA VAL A 222 -2.89 12.47 18.46
C VAL A 222 -1.45 12.52 18.96
N GLY A 223 -0.50 12.23 18.09
CA GLY A 223 0.91 12.15 18.46
C GLY A 223 1.84 12.61 17.35
N THR A 224 3.11 12.72 17.69
CA THR A 224 4.21 13.00 16.75
C THR A 224 5.41 12.17 17.15
N THR A 225 6.27 11.84 16.20
CA THR A 225 7.54 11.17 16.51
C THR A 225 8.36 12.02 17.48
N ALA A 226 8.84 11.40 18.57
CA ALA A 226 9.67 12.05 19.56
C ALA A 226 11.12 12.14 19.09
N GLN A 227 11.84 13.20 19.44
CA GLN A 227 13.24 13.44 19.02
C GLN A 227 14.22 12.35 19.52
N GLY A 228 13.89 11.65 20.60
CA GLY A 228 14.69 10.55 21.16
C GLY A 228 14.15 9.15 20.87
N GLY A 229 13.24 9.02 19.91
CA GLY A 229 12.50 7.78 19.63
C GLY A 229 11.18 7.69 20.39
N GLY A 230 10.24 6.94 19.84
CA GLY A 230 8.89 6.80 20.36
C GLY A 230 7.90 7.84 19.82
N VAL A 231 6.70 7.85 20.38
CA VAL A 231 5.60 8.73 19.97
C VAL A 231 5.15 9.62 21.13
N THR A 232 5.39 10.92 20.99
CA THR A 232 4.89 11.90 21.96
C THR A 232 3.38 12.10 21.79
N VAL A 233 2.61 11.83 22.82
CA VAL A 233 1.18 12.10 22.86
C VAL A 233 0.95 13.61 22.98
N THR A 234 0.39 14.23 21.94
CA THR A 234 0.06 15.65 21.93
C THR A 234 -1.36 15.91 22.44
N ARG A 235 -2.26 14.94 22.25
CA ARG A 235 -3.64 14.99 22.75
C ARG A 235 -4.21 13.57 22.89
N VAL A 236 -5.05 13.37 23.91
CA VAL A 236 -5.89 12.17 24.06
C VAL A 236 -7.31 12.52 23.64
N ILE A 237 -7.91 11.67 22.81
CA ILE A 237 -9.27 11.86 22.33
C ILE A 237 -10.26 11.43 23.44
N PRO A 238 -11.27 12.23 23.77
CA PRO A 238 -12.29 11.84 24.75
C PRO A 238 -13.02 10.55 24.36
N LYS A 239 -13.39 9.74 25.34
CA LYS A 239 -14.07 8.44 25.17
C LYS A 239 -13.27 7.40 24.39
N SER A 240 -11.95 7.58 24.28
CA SER A 240 -11.04 6.63 23.62
C SER A 240 -10.44 5.62 24.60
N PRO A 241 -9.80 4.54 24.11
CA PRO A 241 -9.05 3.58 24.93
C PRO A 241 -7.99 4.21 25.81
N SER A 242 -7.36 5.28 25.33
CA SER A 242 -6.30 6.00 26.03
C SER A 242 -6.82 6.96 27.11
N GLN A 243 -8.13 7.25 27.13
CA GLN A 243 -8.70 8.14 28.14
C GLN A 243 -8.44 7.59 29.55
N TYR A 244 -7.93 8.42 30.45
CA TYR A 244 -7.51 8.09 31.82
C TYR A 244 -6.23 7.23 31.95
N LYS A 245 -5.68 6.72 30.86
CA LYS A 245 -4.46 5.90 30.86
C LYS A 245 -3.24 6.66 30.36
N LEU A 246 -3.39 7.36 29.25
CA LEU A 246 -2.38 8.24 28.69
C LEU A 246 -2.70 9.71 28.95
N LYS A 247 -1.67 10.56 28.88
CA LYS A 247 -1.78 12.02 29.03
C LYS A 247 -0.93 12.70 27.97
N LYS A 248 -1.24 13.97 27.69
CA LYS A 248 -0.37 14.81 26.88
C LYS A 248 1.04 14.85 27.50
N GLY A 249 2.05 14.66 26.68
CA GLY A 249 3.45 14.61 27.07
C GLY A 249 4.00 13.21 27.37
N ASP A 250 3.16 12.17 27.42
CA ASP A 250 3.65 10.79 27.46
C ASP A 250 4.39 10.46 26.15
N VAL A 251 5.42 9.63 26.22
CA VAL A 251 6.14 9.13 25.05
C VAL A 251 5.93 7.63 24.99
N ILE A 252 5.13 7.17 24.01
CA ILE A 252 4.91 5.74 23.76
C ILE A 252 6.16 5.18 23.11
N THR A 253 6.70 4.10 23.69
CA THR A 253 7.94 3.46 23.23
C THR A 253 7.74 2.04 22.73
N ALA A 254 6.66 1.34 23.11
CA ALA A 254 6.36 0.03 22.60
C ALA A 254 4.86 -0.30 22.62
N LEU A 255 4.44 -1.17 21.69
CA LEU A 255 3.13 -1.79 21.64
C LEU A 255 3.30 -3.33 21.67
N ASN A 256 2.70 -4.00 22.67
CA ASN A 256 2.86 -5.44 22.91
C ASN A 256 4.33 -5.91 22.97
N GLY A 257 5.21 -5.09 23.55
CA GLY A 257 6.64 -5.37 23.66
C GLY A 257 7.44 -5.14 22.39
N LYS A 258 6.82 -4.71 21.29
CA LYS A 258 7.49 -4.32 20.07
C LYS A 258 7.72 -2.81 20.08
N ASP A 259 8.96 -2.40 19.87
CA ASP A 259 9.35 -0.99 19.87
C ASP A 259 8.61 -0.18 18.80
N THR A 260 8.24 1.05 19.17
CA THR A 260 7.55 2.01 18.30
C THR A 260 8.36 3.31 18.28
N ASP A 261 9.51 3.27 17.60
CA ASP A 261 10.47 4.39 17.57
C ASP A 261 9.94 5.64 16.85
N THR A 262 8.94 5.47 16.01
CA THR A 262 8.31 6.55 15.26
C THR A 262 6.78 6.46 15.32
N PHE A 263 6.11 7.56 14.98
CA PHE A 263 4.66 7.55 14.81
C PHE A 263 4.22 6.53 13.77
N ASP A 264 4.96 6.41 12.67
CA ASP A 264 4.71 5.46 11.59
C ASP A 264 4.79 4.01 12.07
N ALA A 265 5.78 3.70 12.92
CA ALA A 265 5.93 2.36 13.49
C ALA A 265 4.75 2.01 14.43
N LEU A 266 4.28 2.97 15.23
CA LEU A 266 3.10 2.80 16.09
C LEU A 266 1.85 2.61 15.24
N ASP A 267 1.65 3.46 14.23
CA ASP A 267 0.48 3.42 13.36
C ASP A 267 0.44 2.11 12.55
N THR A 268 1.58 1.70 11.99
CA THR A 268 1.74 0.38 11.36
C THR A 268 1.32 -0.76 12.31
N ALA A 269 1.78 -0.73 13.55
CA ALA A 269 1.45 -1.76 14.53
C ALA A 269 -0.05 -1.78 14.86
N LEU A 270 -0.68 -0.62 14.94
CA LEU A 270 -2.13 -0.49 15.14
C LEU A 270 -2.92 -0.99 13.94
N TYR A 271 -2.50 -0.65 12.72
CA TYR A 271 -3.12 -1.12 11.48
C TYR A 271 -3.12 -2.64 11.36
N LEU A 272 -2.01 -3.28 11.74
CA LEU A 272 -1.88 -4.74 11.70
C LEU A 272 -2.57 -5.45 12.87
N THR A 273 -3.06 -4.70 13.86
CA THR A 273 -3.76 -5.25 15.03
C THR A 273 -5.27 -5.12 14.82
N PRO A 274 -6.07 -6.18 15.04
CA PRO A 274 -7.52 -6.07 14.97
C PRO A 274 -8.06 -5.06 16.00
N ALA A 275 -9.07 -4.26 15.62
CA ALA A 275 -9.84 -3.49 16.59
C ALA A 275 -10.44 -4.41 17.65
N TYR A 276 -10.74 -3.88 18.82
CA TYR A 276 -11.22 -4.60 19.99
C TYR A 276 -10.23 -5.63 20.60
N THR A 277 -8.98 -5.64 20.11
CA THR A 277 -7.89 -6.42 20.72
C THR A 277 -7.35 -5.69 21.93
N SER A 278 -7.06 -6.44 22.98
CA SER A 278 -6.36 -5.91 24.15
C SER A 278 -4.85 -5.83 23.86
N VAL A 279 -4.27 -4.66 24.06
CA VAL A 279 -2.84 -4.40 23.83
C VAL A 279 -2.18 -3.81 25.07
N GLN A 280 -0.92 -4.13 25.26
CA GLN A 280 -0.07 -3.49 26.26
C GLN A 280 0.68 -2.33 25.60
N VAL A 281 0.50 -1.13 26.13
CA VAL A 281 1.25 0.06 25.70
C VAL A 281 2.31 0.37 26.76
N THR A 282 3.57 0.44 26.32
CA THR A 282 4.69 0.91 27.14
C THR A 282 4.95 2.37 26.80
N PHE A 283 5.07 3.21 27.81
CA PHE A 283 5.30 4.64 27.64
C PHE A 283 6.14 5.22 28.76
N VAL A 284 6.81 6.32 28.47
CA VAL A 284 7.59 7.11 29.43
C VAL A 284 6.77 8.32 29.87
N ARG A 285 6.68 8.53 31.16
CA ARG A 285 6.06 9.70 31.81
C ARG A 285 6.98 10.21 32.92
N ALA A 286 7.37 11.48 32.89
CA ALA A 286 8.28 12.08 33.89
C ALA A 286 9.54 11.21 34.10
N SER A 287 10.16 10.75 33.00
CA SER A 287 11.37 9.90 32.97
C SER A 287 11.20 8.49 33.58
N SER A 288 10.01 8.07 33.91
CA SER A 288 9.71 6.72 34.40
C SER A 288 8.96 5.92 33.34
N VAL A 289 9.30 4.62 33.22
CA VAL A 289 8.61 3.69 32.32
C VAL A 289 7.31 3.21 32.98
N HIS A 290 6.25 3.23 32.22
CA HIS A 290 4.91 2.78 32.62
C HIS A 290 4.35 1.80 31.61
N HIS A 291 3.41 0.99 32.06
CA HIS A 291 2.65 0.07 31.19
C HIS A 291 1.16 0.28 31.43
N ALA A 292 0.40 0.24 30.35
CA ALA A 292 -1.06 0.27 30.42
C ALA A 292 -1.64 -0.76 29.43
N VAL A 293 -2.57 -1.55 29.92
CA VAL A 293 -3.35 -2.45 29.06
C VAL A 293 -4.63 -1.73 28.66
N MET A 294 -4.92 -1.73 27.36
CA MET A 294 -6.14 -1.09 26.84
C MET A 294 -6.69 -1.86 25.64
N THR A 295 -8.00 -1.86 25.50
CA THR A 295 -8.68 -2.48 24.35
C THR A 295 -8.79 -1.43 23.25
N LEU A 296 -8.23 -1.75 22.07
CA LEU A 296 -8.25 -0.83 20.93
C LEU A 296 -9.69 -0.53 20.49
N ALA A 297 -9.97 0.72 20.20
CA ALA A 297 -11.24 1.11 19.58
C ALA A 297 -11.20 0.90 18.08
N CYS A 298 -12.38 0.98 17.49
CA CYS A 298 -12.60 1.10 16.07
C CYS A 298 -12.53 2.59 15.70
N ALA A 299 -11.57 3.00 14.89
CA ALA A 299 -11.61 4.29 14.23
C ALA A 299 -12.47 4.17 12.97
N LEU A 300 -13.46 5.02 12.86
CA LEU A 300 -14.35 5.15 11.69
C LEU A 300 -13.80 6.22 10.76
#